data_7559e9e103283f4239870a4fece9f622
#
_entry.id   7559e9e103283f4239870a4fece9f622
#
_cell.length_a   1.000
_cell.length_b   1.000
_cell.length_c   1.000
_cell.angle_alpha   90.00
_cell.angle_beta   90.00
_cell.angle_gamma   90.00
#
_symmetry.space_group_name_H-M   'P 1'
#
loop_
_entity.id
_entity.type
_entity.pdbx_description
1 polymer ?
#
loop_
_entity_poly.entity_id
_entity_poly.type
_entity_poly.pdbx_seq_one_letter_code
_entity_poly.pdbx_strand_id
1 'polypeptide(L)'
;MRRKFVVVSVLLVGCAPSSGGEVSTDDFDALLRLRTPPATDIWEVALCRVPADVEAGLFAPFEERLEIDAAEIVDRLGPVSDYFARWSQGEYTIEWRVAAPVDLDSSGDPMSCVDRALDTSADDAHGVLVVADAQHDTDQIGGWGRPGSGCEQPCAAKTSRRAMYVGASDFMPQWGDASPLDLVQHELGHALDWPHSATADGFADGSANDHQVYDSPFDVMSDSAAPRNSDTRRRGAPGVLAVNLHSVGWLDRSEIEFVDPNRHPIDEWHDATRLVSTDSGGGVGSRLMVIPVGDRRFVTVELVAARDDNDHLSSSGVLIHLVEPADNNEGRRNVVLTETLVGQERSWIWNDGRLEFDVGALVEDGNVVATDVRFRRLGSDRVARDDD
;
A
#
# COMPACT_ATOMS: atom_id res chain seq x y z
N MET A 1 56.48 30.66 -35.59
CA MET A 1 55.45 30.16 -34.68
C MET A 1 54.72 28.97 -35.34
N ARG A 2 55.03 27.78 -34.88
CA ARG A 2 54.38 26.54 -35.41
C ARG A 2 53.25 26.17 -34.45
N ARG A 3 51.97 26.20 -34.94
CA ARG A 3 50.81 25.72 -34.22
C ARG A 3 50.76 24.18 -34.30
N LYS A 4 50.82 23.55 -33.13
CA LYS A 4 50.55 22.10 -33.00
C LYS A 4 49.04 21.89 -32.88
N PHE A 5 48.45 21.14 -33.80
CA PHE A 5 47.11 20.65 -33.68
C PHE A 5 47.14 19.37 -32.82
N VAL A 6 46.37 19.38 -31.73
CA VAL A 6 46.11 18.20 -30.90
C VAL A 6 44.80 17.59 -31.44
N VAL A 7 44.89 16.40 -32.02
CA VAL A 7 43.71 15.62 -32.39
C VAL A 7 43.28 14.85 -31.14
N VAL A 8 42.13 15.21 -30.59
CA VAL A 8 41.48 14.44 -29.52
C VAL A 8 40.60 13.38 -30.21
N SER A 9 41.04 12.12 -30.16
CA SER A 9 40.19 10.99 -30.56
C SER A 9 39.18 10.71 -29.42
N VAL A 10 37.91 11.00 -29.69
CA VAL A 10 36.80 10.59 -28.82
C VAL A 10 36.52 9.12 -29.12
N LEU A 11 36.92 8.24 -28.22
CA LEU A 11 36.47 6.86 -28.19
C LEU A 11 34.96 6.86 -27.81
N LEU A 12 34.12 6.67 -28.83
CA LEU A 12 32.74 6.26 -28.61
C LEU A 12 32.77 4.85 -28.02
N VAL A 13 32.65 4.78 -26.69
CA VAL A 13 32.29 3.53 -26.02
C VAL A 13 30.84 3.26 -26.41
N GLY A 14 30.66 2.38 -27.39
CA GLY A 14 29.35 1.83 -27.71
C GLY A 14 28.85 1.10 -26.48
N CYS A 15 27.76 1.62 -25.84
CA CYS A 15 26.97 0.82 -24.93
C CYS A 15 26.45 -0.38 -25.71
N ALA A 16 27.07 -1.55 -25.50
CA ALA A 16 26.44 -2.80 -25.90
C ALA A 16 25.07 -2.85 -25.19
N PRO A 17 23.99 -3.25 -25.88
CA PRO A 17 22.74 -3.53 -25.19
C PRO A 17 23.07 -4.56 -24.11
N SER A 18 22.75 -4.21 -22.85
CA SER A 18 22.82 -5.15 -21.74
C SER A 18 22.04 -6.38 -22.19
N SER A 19 22.69 -7.53 -22.20
CA SER A 19 22.04 -8.82 -22.35
C SER A 19 20.94 -8.86 -21.28
N GLY A 20 19.68 -8.69 -21.71
CA GLY A 20 18.55 -8.73 -20.80
C GLY A 20 18.58 -10.06 -20.07
N GLY A 21 19.00 -10.04 -18.81
CA GLY A 21 18.82 -11.16 -17.91
C GLY A 21 17.31 -11.44 -17.85
N GLU A 22 16.95 -12.71 -17.86
CA GLU A 22 15.59 -13.16 -17.69
C GLU A 22 15.13 -12.62 -16.31
N VAL A 23 14.18 -11.68 -16.30
CA VAL A 23 13.62 -11.10 -15.06
C VAL A 23 12.85 -12.20 -14.36
N SER A 24 13.23 -12.52 -13.16
CA SER A 24 12.73 -13.65 -12.39
C SER A 24 11.69 -13.23 -11.35
N THR A 25 11.00 -14.21 -10.81
CA THR A 25 10.15 -14.03 -9.62
C THR A 25 10.94 -13.56 -8.42
N ASP A 26 12.21 -13.93 -8.30
CA ASP A 26 13.07 -13.49 -7.19
C ASP A 26 13.37 -11.99 -7.29
N ASP A 27 13.40 -11.41 -8.50
CA ASP A 27 13.52 -9.96 -8.67
C ASP A 27 12.27 -9.22 -8.22
N PHE A 28 11.09 -9.80 -8.42
CA PHE A 28 9.83 -9.27 -7.91
C PHE A 28 9.79 -9.32 -6.38
N ASP A 29 10.08 -10.48 -5.78
CA ASP A 29 10.13 -10.63 -4.34
C ASP A 29 11.18 -9.71 -3.69
N ALA A 30 12.33 -9.52 -4.34
CA ALA A 30 13.36 -8.58 -3.89
C ALA A 30 12.90 -7.12 -3.95
N LEU A 31 12.10 -6.74 -4.96
CA LEU A 31 11.50 -5.41 -5.03
C LEU A 31 10.50 -5.20 -3.91
N LEU A 32 9.70 -6.21 -3.58
CA LEU A 32 8.68 -6.14 -2.53
C LEU A 32 9.27 -6.11 -1.12
N ARG A 33 10.52 -6.55 -0.94
CA ARG A 33 11.16 -6.67 0.39
C ARG A 33 10.34 -7.54 1.34
N LEU A 34 10.02 -8.76 0.91
CA LEU A 34 9.14 -9.67 1.66
C LEU A 34 9.46 -9.70 3.16
N ARG A 35 8.45 -9.45 3.99
CA ARG A 35 8.56 -9.43 5.45
C ARG A 35 7.30 -9.99 6.09
N THR A 36 7.36 -11.20 6.59
CA THR A 36 6.23 -11.80 7.30
C THR A 36 6.16 -11.25 8.72
N PRO A 37 5.07 -10.59 9.13
CA PRO A 37 4.86 -10.19 10.52
C PRO A 37 4.63 -11.42 11.41
N PRO A 38 4.75 -11.29 12.75
CA PRO A 38 4.35 -12.35 13.68
C PRO A 38 2.87 -12.70 13.51
N ALA A 39 2.51 -13.98 13.63
CA ALA A 39 1.11 -14.42 13.54
C ALA A 39 0.20 -13.73 14.57
N THR A 40 0.73 -13.47 15.78
CA THR A 40 0.11 -12.59 16.78
C THR A 40 1.02 -11.39 16.98
N ASP A 41 0.52 -10.23 16.60
CA ASP A 41 1.27 -8.98 16.61
C ASP A 41 0.88 -8.14 17.82
N ILE A 42 1.82 -7.92 18.73
CA ILE A 42 1.57 -7.25 20.01
C ILE A 42 1.92 -5.77 19.89
N TRP A 43 0.91 -4.93 20.05
CA TRP A 43 1.02 -3.47 19.98
C TRP A 43 0.64 -2.81 21.29
N GLU A 44 1.48 -1.89 21.77
CA GLU A 44 1.15 -1.04 22.91
C GLU A 44 0.62 0.31 22.46
N VAL A 45 -0.49 0.71 23.07
CA VAL A 45 -1.20 1.97 22.76
C VAL A 45 -0.88 2.98 23.86
N ALA A 46 -0.21 4.07 23.51
CA ALA A 46 0.14 5.16 24.39
C ALA A 46 -0.58 6.46 24.01
N LEU A 47 -1.13 7.16 24.99
CA LEU A 47 -1.63 8.52 24.79
C LEU A 47 -0.47 9.52 24.88
N CYS A 48 -0.27 10.32 23.85
CA CYS A 48 0.67 11.44 23.84
C CYS A 48 -0.02 12.69 24.39
N ARG A 49 0.42 13.18 25.55
CA ARG A 49 -0.09 14.42 26.15
C ARG A 49 0.61 15.62 25.52
N VAL A 50 -0.17 16.43 24.81
CA VAL A 50 0.31 17.64 24.16
C VAL A 50 0.17 18.82 25.13
N PRO A 51 1.26 19.53 25.52
CA PRO A 51 1.18 20.71 26.37
C PRO A 51 0.29 21.79 25.78
N ALA A 52 -0.42 22.54 26.66
CA ALA A 52 -1.36 23.57 26.23
C ALA A 52 -0.70 24.77 25.55
N ASP A 53 0.60 24.96 25.77
CA ASP A 53 1.41 26.05 25.26
C ASP A 53 2.30 25.67 24.06
N VAL A 54 2.14 24.44 23.53
CA VAL A 54 2.81 24.06 22.28
C VAL A 54 2.17 24.85 21.16
N GLU A 55 2.87 25.89 20.70
CA GLU A 55 2.55 26.58 19.47
C GLU A 55 2.97 25.69 18.28
N ALA A 56 2.03 25.24 17.64
CA ALA A 56 1.89 24.35 16.57
C ALA A 56 2.86 24.50 15.38
N GLY A 57 3.53 23.50 15.02
CA GLY A 57 3.85 23.16 13.64
C GLY A 57 2.91 22.10 13.11
N LEU A 58 2.48 21.14 13.97
CA LEU A 58 1.59 20.04 13.63
C LEU A 58 0.25 20.07 14.38
N PHE A 59 0.10 20.97 15.34
CA PHE A 59 -1.09 21.03 16.18
C PHE A 59 -1.73 22.41 16.08
N ALA A 60 -2.97 22.49 15.63
CA ALA A 60 -3.76 23.72 15.65
C ALA A 60 -3.96 24.25 17.08
N PRO A 61 -4.23 25.54 17.29
CA PRO A 61 -4.67 26.03 18.59
C PRO A 61 -5.95 25.28 18.99
N PHE A 62 -5.87 24.55 20.11
CA PHE A 62 -6.88 23.58 20.50
C PHE A 62 -8.06 24.26 21.18
N GLU A 63 -9.23 24.07 20.58
CA GLU A 63 -10.50 24.27 21.28
C GLU A 63 -10.97 22.98 21.97
N GLU A 64 -10.55 21.82 21.45
CA GLU A 64 -10.99 20.51 21.94
C GLU A 64 -9.79 19.56 22.14
N ARG A 65 -9.84 18.84 23.25
CA ARG A 65 -8.90 17.78 23.57
C ARG A 65 -9.63 16.45 23.66
N LEU A 66 -8.87 15.40 23.42
CA LEU A 66 -9.33 14.04 23.61
C LEU A 66 -9.47 13.77 25.11
N GLU A 67 -10.70 13.45 25.55
CA GLU A 67 -10.99 13.18 26.96
C GLU A 67 -10.87 11.68 27.32
N ILE A 68 -10.79 10.80 26.31
CA ILE A 68 -10.62 9.35 26.51
C ILE A 68 -9.18 8.98 26.83
N ASP A 69 -8.99 7.88 27.54
CA ASP A 69 -7.67 7.34 27.86
C ASP A 69 -7.25 6.21 26.89
N ALA A 70 -6.04 5.71 27.05
CA ALA A 70 -5.51 4.66 26.20
C ALA A 70 -6.32 3.34 26.30
N ALA A 71 -6.98 3.05 27.42
CA ALA A 71 -7.80 1.86 27.56
C ALA A 71 -9.06 1.96 26.70
N GLU A 72 -9.70 3.12 26.68
CA GLU A 72 -10.86 3.38 25.84
C GLU A 72 -10.49 3.41 24.36
N ILE A 73 -9.29 3.88 24.00
CA ILE A 73 -8.77 3.76 22.63
C ILE A 73 -8.62 2.28 22.24
N VAL A 74 -8.00 1.48 23.10
CA VAL A 74 -7.83 0.03 22.87
C VAL A 74 -9.18 -0.67 22.65
N ASP A 75 -10.19 -0.33 23.44
CA ASP A 75 -11.54 -0.90 23.30
C ASP A 75 -12.18 -0.58 21.94
N ARG A 76 -11.78 0.54 21.31
CA ARG A 76 -12.27 0.95 19.98
C ARG A 76 -11.51 0.34 18.80
N LEU A 77 -10.32 -0.26 19.01
CA LEU A 77 -9.47 -0.77 17.95
C LEU A 77 -9.83 -2.20 17.46
N GLY A 78 -10.84 -2.85 18.05
CA GLY A 78 -11.31 -4.17 17.62
C GLY A 78 -11.52 -4.29 16.09
N PRO A 79 -12.25 -3.35 15.43
CA PRO A 79 -12.46 -3.39 13.99
C PRO A 79 -11.17 -3.32 13.13
N VAL A 80 -10.08 -2.71 13.65
CA VAL A 80 -8.76 -2.75 12.97
C VAL A 80 -8.23 -4.18 12.95
N SER A 81 -8.30 -4.87 14.10
CA SER A 81 -7.88 -6.28 14.18
C SER A 81 -8.71 -7.17 13.24
N ASP A 82 -10.02 -6.97 13.20
CA ASP A 82 -10.92 -7.73 12.33
C ASP A 82 -10.62 -7.49 10.84
N TYR A 83 -10.27 -6.26 10.48
CA TYR A 83 -9.88 -5.90 9.11
C TYR A 83 -8.64 -6.70 8.67
N PHE A 84 -7.56 -6.64 9.42
CA PHE A 84 -6.31 -7.33 9.08
C PHE A 84 -6.45 -8.86 9.19
N ALA A 85 -7.26 -9.37 10.12
CA ALA A 85 -7.57 -10.79 10.20
C ALA A 85 -8.32 -11.29 8.93
N ARG A 86 -9.25 -10.48 8.37
CA ARG A 86 -9.91 -10.84 7.10
C ARG A 86 -8.91 -10.88 5.94
N TRP A 87 -8.09 -9.83 5.77
CA TRP A 87 -7.17 -9.73 4.64
C TRP A 87 -6.03 -10.76 4.72
N SER A 88 -5.63 -11.18 5.91
CA SER A 88 -4.67 -12.27 6.13
C SER A 88 -5.32 -13.67 6.15
N GLN A 89 -6.64 -13.78 5.93
CA GLN A 89 -7.38 -15.04 6.03
C GLN A 89 -7.24 -15.73 7.40
N GLY A 90 -7.03 -14.93 8.46
CA GLY A 90 -6.88 -15.39 9.83
C GLY A 90 -5.45 -15.77 10.23
N GLU A 91 -4.47 -15.60 9.35
CA GLU A 91 -3.06 -15.89 9.65
C GLU A 91 -2.41 -14.82 10.53
N TYR A 92 -2.99 -13.63 10.59
CA TYR A 92 -2.49 -12.50 11.37
C TYR A 92 -3.56 -11.98 12.32
N THR A 93 -3.18 -11.76 13.56
CA THR A 93 -4.02 -11.20 14.62
C THR A 93 -3.28 -10.11 15.36
N ILE A 94 -3.98 -9.12 15.87
CA ILE A 94 -3.40 -8.01 16.64
C ILE A 94 -3.86 -8.09 18.07
N GLU A 95 -2.91 -8.03 19.01
CA GLU A 95 -3.15 -7.86 20.44
C GLU A 95 -2.81 -6.42 20.83
N TRP A 96 -3.84 -5.62 21.16
CA TRP A 96 -3.66 -4.27 21.65
C TRP A 96 -3.51 -4.27 23.16
N ARG A 97 -2.50 -3.57 23.67
CA ARG A 97 -2.23 -3.42 25.11
C ARG A 97 -2.15 -1.97 25.48
N VAL A 98 -2.64 -1.63 26.66
CA VAL A 98 -2.55 -0.27 27.19
C VAL A 98 -1.13 -0.01 27.67
N ALA A 99 -0.50 1.06 27.20
CA ALA A 99 0.75 1.59 27.72
C ALA A 99 0.54 2.80 28.63
N ALA A 100 1.54 3.16 29.40
CA ALA A 100 1.55 4.40 30.14
C ALA A 100 1.53 5.61 29.17
N PRO A 101 0.82 6.70 29.50
CA PRO A 101 0.83 7.90 28.70
C PRO A 101 2.25 8.52 28.69
N VAL A 102 2.59 9.18 27.59
CA VAL A 102 3.84 9.91 27.37
C VAL A 102 3.58 11.38 27.15
N ASP A 103 4.52 12.23 27.51
CA ASP A 103 4.37 13.68 27.33
C ASP A 103 5.16 14.12 26.08
N LEU A 104 4.56 14.97 25.24
CA LEU A 104 5.26 15.64 24.17
C LEU A 104 6.33 16.55 24.79
N ASP A 105 7.51 16.57 24.24
CA ASP A 105 8.56 17.46 24.72
C ASP A 105 8.42 18.89 24.15
N SER A 106 9.30 19.79 24.62
CA SER A 106 9.26 21.20 24.24
C SER A 106 9.61 21.47 22.76
N SER A 107 10.05 20.46 22.02
CA SER A 107 10.29 20.60 20.57
C SER A 107 8.98 20.67 19.78
N GLY A 108 7.90 20.16 20.33
CA GLY A 108 6.64 19.98 19.61
C GLY A 108 6.67 18.88 18.54
N ASP A 109 7.75 18.09 18.48
CA ASP A 109 7.89 17.01 17.53
C ASP A 109 7.16 15.73 18.02
N PRO A 110 6.13 15.24 17.29
CA PRO A 110 5.43 14.01 17.62
C PRO A 110 6.34 12.80 17.80
N MET A 111 7.50 12.79 17.13
CA MET A 111 8.49 11.74 17.28
C MET A 111 8.99 11.59 18.71
N SER A 112 9.00 12.65 19.50
CA SER A 112 9.41 12.58 20.90
C SER A 112 8.46 11.70 21.73
N CYS A 113 7.16 11.70 21.43
CA CYS A 113 6.20 10.79 22.07
C CYS A 113 6.44 9.34 21.63
N VAL A 114 6.68 9.13 20.33
CA VAL A 114 6.94 7.78 19.81
C VAL A 114 8.21 7.18 20.40
N ASP A 115 9.29 7.94 20.45
CA ASP A 115 10.55 7.47 21.01
C ASP A 115 10.40 7.11 22.49
N ARG A 116 9.66 7.91 23.27
CA ARG A 116 9.37 7.61 24.67
C ARG A 116 8.46 6.39 24.84
N ALA A 117 7.45 6.22 24.01
CA ALA A 117 6.59 5.05 24.02
C ALA A 117 7.40 3.79 23.70
N LEU A 118 8.28 3.84 22.70
CA LEU A 118 9.19 2.74 22.38
C LEU A 118 10.13 2.41 23.54
N ASP A 119 10.76 3.41 24.16
CA ASP A 119 11.69 3.23 25.26
C ASP A 119 11.02 2.55 26.47
N THR A 120 9.76 2.88 26.74
CA THR A 120 9.00 2.34 27.89
C THR A 120 8.21 1.08 27.57
N SER A 121 8.08 0.69 26.29
CA SER A 121 7.30 -0.48 25.85
C SER A 121 7.82 -1.77 26.48
N ALA A 122 6.93 -2.75 26.65
CA ALA A 122 7.27 -4.09 27.14
C ALA A 122 8.26 -4.79 26.19
N ASP A 123 9.04 -5.73 26.70
CA ASP A 123 10.08 -6.40 25.90
C ASP A 123 9.50 -7.28 24.80
N ASP A 124 8.29 -7.79 24.98
CA ASP A 124 7.55 -8.62 24.02
C ASP A 124 6.66 -7.81 23.07
N ALA A 125 6.57 -6.48 23.21
CA ALA A 125 5.84 -5.65 22.27
C ALA A 125 6.57 -5.58 20.92
N HIS A 126 5.83 -5.72 19.83
CA HIS A 126 6.35 -5.65 18.47
C HIS A 126 6.31 -4.23 17.90
N GLY A 127 5.44 -3.40 18.43
CA GLY A 127 5.29 -2.00 18.03
C GLY A 127 4.54 -1.16 19.05
N VAL A 128 4.46 0.14 18.76
CA VAL A 128 3.67 1.11 19.53
C VAL A 128 2.74 1.88 18.61
N LEU A 129 1.50 2.11 19.07
CA LEU A 129 0.58 3.09 18.52
C LEU A 129 0.54 4.27 19.49
N VAL A 130 0.90 5.45 19.03
CA VAL A 130 0.82 6.68 19.79
C VAL A 130 -0.34 7.52 19.28
N VAL A 131 -1.28 7.86 20.13
CA VAL A 131 -2.41 8.73 19.83
C VAL A 131 -2.22 10.05 20.55
N ALA A 132 -2.20 11.17 19.82
CA ALA A 132 -2.15 12.49 20.46
C ALA A 132 -3.48 12.83 21.14
N ASP A 133 -3.41 13.48 22.30
CA ASP A 133 -4.61 13.97 23.00
C ASP A 133 -5.11 15.33 22.48
N ALA A 134 -4.61 15.74 21.32
CA ALA A 134 -4.91 17.03 20.73
C ALA A 134 -5.18 16.87 19.23
N GLN A 135 -6.04 17.73 18.70
CA GLN A 135 -6.39 17.71 17.29
C GLN A 135 -5.24 18.22 16.44
N HIS A 136 -4.96 17.55 15.32
CA HIS A 136 -4.07 18.06 14.28
C HIS A 136 -4.70 19.23 13.53
N ASP A 137 -3.85 20.10 12.98
CA ASP A 137 -4.25 20.98 11.92
C ASP A 137 -4.67 20.13 10.72
N THR A 138 -5.86 20.40 10.16
CA THR A 138 -6.47 19.61 9.08
C THR A 138 -5.68 19.68 7.77
N ASP A 139 -4.77 20.63 7.64
CA ASP A 139 -3.90 20.79 6.47
C ASP A 139 -2.58 20.02 6.60
N GLN A 140 -2.40 19.25 7.67
CA GLN A 140 -1.20 18.47 7.92
C GLN A 140 -1.50 16.99 8.16
N ILE A 141 -0.46 16.18 8.04
CA ILE A 141 -0.50 14.71 8.11
C ILE A 141 -1.24 14.24 9.36
N GLY A 142 -2.37 13.55 9.14
CA GLY A 142 -3.20 13.01 10.23
C GLY A 142 -2.52 11.90 11.02
N GLY A 143 -1.54 11.21 10.40
CA GLY A 143 -0.79 10.13 11.00
C GLY A 143 0.46 9.78 10.22
N TRP A 144 1.21 8.79 10.70
CA TRP A 144 2.26 8.10 9.98
C TRP A 144 2.56 6.74 10.63
N GLY A 145 3.09 5.83 9.80
CA GLY A 145 3.57 4.51 10.22
C GLY A 145 4.99 4.25 9.74
N ARG A 146 5.74 3.43 10.48
CA ARG A 146 7.07 2.97 10.05
C ARG A 146 7.27 1.49 10.32
N PRO A 147 7.95 0.75 9.40
CA PRO A 147 8.13 -0.69 9.50
C PRO A 147 9.22 -1.12 10.50
N GLY A 148 9.91 -0.20 11.12
CA GLY A 148 11.09 -0.50 11.93
C GLY A 148 12.30 -0.88 11.08
N SER A 149 13.33 -1.46 11.71
CA SER A 149 14.61 -1.78 11.04
C SER A 149 14.63 -3.12 10.30
N GLY A 150 13.49 -3.82 10.21
CA GLY A 150 13.40 -5.13 9.56
C GLY A 150 14.08 -6.28 10.35
N CYS A 151 14.35 -6.07 11.64
CA CYS A 151 14.79 -7.11 12.54
C CYS A 151 13.66 -8.12 12.84
N GLU A 152 14.02 -9.32 13.30
CA GLU A 152 13.05 -10.28 13.82
C GLU A 152 12.30 -9.66 15.02
N GLN A 153 10.97 -9.69 14.97
CA GLN A 153 10.14 -9.10 16.00
C GLN A 153 9.95 -10.06 17.21
N PRO A 154 9.98 -9.55 18.46
CA PRO A 154 10.27 -8.17 18.83
C PRO A 154 11.76 -7.85 18.66
N CYS A 155 12.04 -6.69 18.09
CA CYS A 155 13.41 -6.23 17.91
C CYS A 155 14.14 -6.09 19.25
N ALA A 156 15.40 -6.51 19.32
CA ALA A 156 16.23 -6.35 20.51
C ALA A 156 16.40 -4.88 20.93
N ALA A 157 16.56 -3.99 19.95
CA ALA A 157 16.54 -2.55 20.20
C ALA A 157 15.11 -2.02 20.05
N LYS A 158 14.53 -1.48 21.11
CA LYS A 158 13.14 -0.96 21.11
C LYS A 158 12.89 0.13 20.07
N THR A 159 13.88 1.00 19.85
CA THR A 159 13.82 2.06 18.81
C THR A 159 13.79 1.52 17.38
N SER A 160 14.12 0.25 17.19
CA SER A 160 14.05 -0.43 15.89
C SER A 160 12.72 -1.13 15.64
N ARG A 161 11.78 -1.09 16.61
CA ARG A 161 10.45 -1.67 16.47
C ARG A 161 9.57 -0.82 15.55
N ARG A 162 8.47 -1.40 15.14
CA ARG A 162 7.44 -0.71 14.36
C ARG A 162 6.79 0.36 15.22
N ALA A 163 6.32 1.43 14.57
CA ALA A 163 5.60 2.48 15.26
C ALA A 163 4.55 3.10 14.36
N MET A 164 3.47 3.55 14.99
CA MET A 164 2.42 4.36 14.37
C MET A 164 2.16 5.58 15.25
N TYR A 165 1.79 6.67 14.61
CA TYR A 165 1.32 7.87 15.25
C TYR A 165 0.05 8.34 14.55
N VAL A 166 -0.98 8.68 15.30
CA VAL A 166 -2.21 9.27 14.79
C VAL A 166 -2.66 10.44 15.67
N GLY A 167 -3.31 11.42 15.07
CA GLY A 167 -3.91 12.53 15.79
C GLY A 167 -5.18 12.13 16.54
N ALA A 168 -5.67 13.05 17.37
CA ALA A 168 -6.88 12.84 18.15
C ALA A 168 -8.17 12.81 17.31
N SER A 169 -8.16 13.37 16.09
CA SER A 169 -9.36 13.66 15.29
C SER A 169 -10.29 12.45 15.14
N ASP A 170 -9.72 11.27 14.96
CA ASP A 170 -10.48 10.04 14.70
C ASP A 170 -11.12 9.46 15.98
N PHE A 171 -10.68 9.91 17.15
CA PHE A 171 -11.19 9.47 18.44
C PHE A 171 -12.03 10.54 19.15
N MET A 172 -12.26 11.69 18.51
CA MET A 172 -12.99 12.82 19.08
C MET A 172 -14.48 12.52 19.32
N PRO A 173 -15.13 13.27 20.23
CA PRO A 173 -16.53 13.01 20.66
C PRO A 173 -17.57 13.02 19.53
N GLN A 174 -17.34 13.73 18.43
CA GLN A 174 -18.25 13.74 17.28
C GLN A 174 -18.49 12.35 16.66
N TRP A 175 -17.58 11.43 16.85
CA TRP A 175 -17.69 10.06 16.33
C TRP A 175 -18.34 9.10 17.32
N GLY A 176 -18.49 9.49 18.61
CA GLY A 176 -18.97 8.61 19.69
C GLY A 176 -18.08 7.37 19.80
N ASP A 177 -18.69 6.21 19.96
CA ASP A 177 -17.97 4.93 20.06
C ASP A 177 -17.60 4.33 18.68
N ALA A 178 -18.00 4.99 17.58
CA ALA A 178 -17.78 4.52 16.22
C ALA A 178 -16.72 5.38 15.51
N SER A 179 -15.52 5.38 16.05
CA SER A 179 -14.36 6.09 15.47
C SER A 179 -14.10 5.67 14.02
N PRO A 180 -13.75 6.61 13.12
CA PRO A 180 -13.19 6.25 11.84
C PRO A 180 -11.80 5.64 12.06
N LEU A 181 -11.58 4.44 11.55
CA LEU A 181 -10.36 3.67 11.81
C LEU A 181 -9.50 3.49 10.56
N ASP A 182 -9.95 4.04 9.44
CA ASP A 182 -9.25 3.97 8.16
C ASP A 182 -7.82 4.54 8.23
N LEU A 183 -7.60 5.62 8.97
CA LEU A 183 -6.26 6.16 9.18
C LEU A 183 -5.38 5.18 9.96
N VAL A 184 -5.88 4.58 11.06
CA VAL A 184 -5.11 3.59 11.83
C VAL A 184 -4.78 2.37 10.96
N GLN A 185 -5.70 1.93 10.10
CA GLN A 185 -5.48 0.85 9.16
C GLN A 185 -4.41 1.20 8.12
N HIS A 186 -4.42 2.43 7.60
CA HIS A 186 -3.41 2.97 6.70
C HIS A 186 -2.02 2.99 7.36
N GLU A 187 -1.90 3.56 8.55
CA GLU A 187 -0.61 3.66 9.24
C GLU A 187 -0.05 2.29 9.65
N LEU A 188 -0.92 1.33 9.99
CA LEU A 188 -0.49 -0.04 10.19
C LEU A 188 0.02 -0.67 8.89
N GLY A 189 -0.55 -0.34 7.75
CA GLY A 189 -0.02 -0.71 6.43
C GLY A 189 1.42 -0.24 6.24
N HIS A 190 1.73 1.01 6.57
CA HIS A 190 3.11 1.51 6.58
C HIS A 190 4.00 0.77 7.57
N ALA A 191 3.49 0.43 8.74
CA ALA A 191 4.23 -0.38 9.72
C ALA A 191 4.48 -1.82 9.23
N LEU A 192 3.71 -2.29 8.25
CA LEU A 192 3.92 -3.54 7.53
C LEU A 192 4.83 -3.37 6.27
N ASP A 193 5.43 -2.21 6.06
CA ASP A 193 6.28 -1.85 4.91
C ASP A 193 5.49 -1.72 3.58
N TRP A 194 4.20 -1.40 3.66
CA TRP A 194 3.40 -1.09 2.48
C TRP A 194 3.61 0.35 2.05
N PRO A 195 3.95 0.60 0.78
CA PRO A 195 4.07 1.95 0.24
C PRO A 195 2.70 2.51 -0.11
N HIS A 196 2.62 3.82 -0.28
CA HIS A 196 1.46 4.42 -0.91
C HIS A 196 1.19 3.84 -2.31
N SER A 197 -0.07 3.88 -2.69
CA SER A 197 -0.53 3.67 -4.06
C SER A 197 -1.32 4.89 -4.54
N ALA A 198 -1.28 5.15 -5.85
CA ALA A 198 -2.05 6.23 -6.46
C ALA A 198 -2.37 5.89 -7.91
N THR A 199 -3.24 6.65 -8.54
CA THR A 199 -3.44 6.54 -9.99
C THR A 199 -2.24 7.07 -10.77
N ALA A 200 -2.15 6.72 -12.05
CA ALA A 200 -1.10 7.23 -12.93
C ALA A 200 -1.13 8.77 -13.02
N ASP A 201 -2.31 9.37 -13.05
CA ASP A 201 -2.49 10.81 -13.08
C ASP A 201 -2.01 11.47 -11.78
N GLY A 202 -2.20 10.79 -10.67
CA GLY A 202 -1.75 11.22 -9.37
C GLY A 202 -0.25 11.34 -9.22
N PHE A 203 0.52 10.47 -9.86
CA PHE A 203 1.97 10.58 -9.90
C PHE A 203 2.48 11.52 -11.00
N ALA A 204 1.65 11.88 -11.99
CA ALA A 204 2.06 12.66 -13.16
C ALA A 204 2.18 14.17 -12.90
N ASP A 205 1.64 14.70 -11.82
CA ASP A 205 1.62 16.16 -11.55
C ASP A 205 2.99 16.73 -11.18
N GLY A 206 4.04 15.89 -11.12
CA GLY A 206 5.42 16.31 -10.87
C GLY A 206 5.66 16.82 -9.45
N SER A 207 4.72 16.66 -8.54
CA SER A 207 4.99 16.86 -7.13
C SER A 207 6.00 15.79 -6.72
N ALA A 208 7.22 16.20 -6.41
CA ALA A 208 8.27 15.30 -5.92
C ALA A 208 7.91 14.67 -4.54
N ASN A 209 6.73 14.94 -4.07
CA ASN A 209 6.14 14.41 -2.86
C ASN A 209 5.04 13.44 -3.26
N ASP A 210 5.39 12.19 -3.53
CA ASP A 210 4.48 11.04 -3.69
C ASP A 210 3.51 10.88 -2.49
N HIS A 211 3.67 11.70 -1.46
CA HIS A 211 2.90 11.69 -0.22
C HIS A 211 1.53 12.38 -0.29
N GLN A 212 1.14 12.95 -1.42
CA GLN A 212 -0.07 13.79 -1.49
C GLN A 212 -1.17 13.27 -2.39
N VAL A 213 -0.98 12.12 -3.02
CA VAL A 213 -1.99 11.62 -3.96
C VAL A 213 -2.68 10.39 -3.41
N TYR A 214 -3.76 10.63 -2.71
CA TYR A 214 -4.66 9.63 -2.16
C TYR A 214 -5.92 9.61 -3.04
N ASP A 215 -5.79 9.16 -4.30
CA ASP A 215 -6.84 9.26 -5.30
C ASP A 215 -7.41 7.90 -5.76
N SER A 216 -6.82 6.79 -5.30
CA SER A 216 -7.29 5.46 -5.63
C SER A 216 -8.22 4.90 -4.55
N PRO A 217 -9.49 4.63 -4.87
CA PRO A 217 -10.45 4.09 -3.90
C PRO A 217 -10.31 2.58 -3.67
N PHE A 218 -9.28 1.94 -4.22
CA PHE A 218 -9.13 0.49 -4.22
C PHE A 218 -8.18 -0.03 -3.14
N ASP A 219 -7.42 0.85 -2.50
CA ASP A 219 -6.35 0.44 -1.59
C ASP A 219 -6.31 1.31 -0.34
N VAL A 220 -6.21 0.66 0.82
CA VAL A 220 -5.99 1.33 2.10
C VAL A 220 -4.78 2.26 2.09
N MET A 221 -3.77 1.94 1.27
CA MET A 221 -2.55 2.75 1.12
C MET A 221 -2.71 3.93 0.15
N SER A 222 -3.95 4.25 -0.28
CA SER A 222 -4.30 5.40 -1.10
C SER A 222 -5.43 6.19 -0.43
N ASP A 223 -6.64 6.28 -1.01
CA ASP A 223 -7.79 6.90 -0.36
C ASP A 223 -8.38 5.98 0.72
N SER A 224 -7.74 5.93 1.87
CA SER A 224 -8.20 5.12 3.00
C SER A 224 -9.62 5.51 3.46
N ALA A 225 -10.02 6.75 3.19
CA ALA A 225 -11.34 7.27 3.52
C ALA A 225 -12.41 6.97 2.43
N ALA A 226 -12.07 6.36 1.31
CA ALA A 226 -12.99 6.15 0.18
C ALA A 226 -14.36 5.56 0.57
N PRO A 227 -14.44 4.51 1.43
CA PRO A 227 -15.73 4.02 1.91
C PRO A 227 -16.51 5.05 2.72
N ARG A 228 -15.84 5.84 3.56
CA ARG A 228 -16.45 6.90 4.38
C ARG A 228 -16.89 8.09 3.53
N ASN A 229 -16.15 8.42 2.47
CA ASN A 229 -16.54 9.46 1.52
C ASN A 229 -17.84 9.09 0.80
N SER A 230 -18.06 7.80 0.54
CA SER A 230 -19.27 7.27 -0.07
C SER A 230 -20.44 7.15 0.93
N ASP A 231 -20.17 6.75 2.17
CA ASP A 231 -21.14 6.66 3.27
C ASP A 231 -20.47 7.03 4.61
N THR A 232 -20.84 8.17 5.17
CA THR A 232 -20.29 8.69 6.43
C THR A 232 -20.46 7.77 7.65
N ARG A 233 -21.29 6.72 7.56
CA ARG A 233 -21.39 5.66 8.57
C ARG A 233 -20.28 4.64 8.52
N ARG A 234 -19.51 4.61 7.43
CA ARG A 234 -18.35 3.72 7.28
C ARG A 234 -17.20 4.21 8.17
N ARG A 235 -16.45 3.26 8.69
CA ARG A 235 -15.35 3.52 9.64
C ARG A 235 -14.04 2.83 9.24
N GLY A 236 -14.10 1.86 8.35
CA GLY A 236 -12.96 1.11 7.86
C GLY A 236 -12.49 1.60 6.49
N ALA A 237 -11.27 1.26 6.15
CA ALA A 237 -10.64 1.52 4.87
C ALA A 237 -11.21 0.61 3.76
N PRO A 238 -10.90 0.92 2.47
CA PRO A 238 -11.11 0.00 1.36
C PRO A 238 -10.23 -1.25 1.51
N GLY A 239 -10.21 -2.08 0.49
CA GLY A 239 -9.40 -3.29 0.44
C GLY A 239 -7.90 -3.05 0.45
N VAL A 240 -7.15 -4.14 0.29
CA VAL A 240 -5.69 -4.17 0.22
C VAL A 240 -5.29 -4.74 -1.14
N LEU A 241 -4.33 -4.11 -1.82
CA LEU A 241 -3.77 -4.64 -3.06
C LEU A 241 -3.10 -5.99 -2.84
N ALA A 242 -3.31 -6.95 -3.76
CA ALA A 242 -2.71 -8.29 -3.69
C ALA A 242 -1.17 -8.26 -3.58
N VAL A 243 -0.53 -7.28 -4.19
CA VAL A 243 0.93 -7.07 -4.09
C VAL A 243 1.38 -6.77 -2.66
N ASN A 244 0.58 -6.03 -1.90
CA ASN A 244 0.84 -5.74 -0.50
C ASN A 244 0.62 -6.99 0.37
N LEU A 245 -0.44 -7.76 0.13
CA LEU A 245 -0.66 -9.05 0.80
C LEU A 245 0.49 -10.02 0.58
N HIS A 246 1.00 -10.10 -0.66
CA HIS A 246 2.16 -10.94 -0.95
C HIS A 246 3.42 -10.45 -0.24
N SER A 247 3.64 -9.15 -0.14
CA SER A 247 4.84 -8.60 0.51
C SER A 247 4.97 -8.97 1.99
N VAL A 248 3.87 -9.31 2.64
CA VAL A 248 3.83 -9.75 4.05
C VAL A 248 3.54 -11.25 4.21
N GLY A 249 3.45 -12.00 3.10
CA GLY A 249 3.28 -13.45 3.11
C GLY A 249 1.84 -13.92 3.34
N TRP A 250 0.83 -13.05 3.26
CA TRP A 250 -0.59 -13.41 3.37
C TRP A 250 -1.20 -13.87 2.06
N LEU A 251 -0.48 -13.72 0.96
CA LEU A 251 -0.79 -14.31 -0.33
C LEU A 251 0.30 -15.31 -0.68
N ASP A 252 -0.05 -16.60 -0.72
CA ASP A 252 0.89 -17.68 -1.01
C ASP A 252 1.40 -17.60 -2.45
N ARG A 253 2.64 -18.01 -2.66
CA ARG A 253 3.27 -18.04 -3.99
C ARG A 253 2.48 -18.88 -5.00
N SER A 254 1.80 -19.91 -4.56
CA SER A 254 0.95 -20.76 -5.41
C SER A 254 -0.32 -20.07 -5.92
N GLU A 255 -0.66 -18.90 -5.33
CA GLU A 255 -1.79 -18.07 -5.74
C GLU A 255 -1.37 -16.95 -6.69
N ILE A 256 -0.10 -16.94 -7.09
CA ILE A 256 0.48 -15.94 -8.00
C ILE A 256 0.86 -16.59 -9.31
N GLU A 257 0.31 -16.10 -10.42
CA GLU A 257 0.73 -16.45 -11.76
C GLU A 257 1.80 -15.50 -12.25
N PHE A 258 3.03 -16.00 -12.37
CA PHE A 258 4.13 -15.23 -12.95
C PHE A 258 4.28 -15.56 -14.41
N VAL A 259 3.98 -14.60 -15.27
CA VAL A 259 3.96 -14.81 -16.71
C VAL A 259 5.16 -14.15 -17.38
N ASP A 260 6.02 -14.95 -18.01
CA ASP A 260 7.09 -14.42 -18.84
C ASP A 260 6.53 -13.92 -20.19
N PRO A 261 6.55 -12.60 -20.44
CA PRO A 261 6.00 -12.05 -21.66
C PRO A 261 6.81 -12.44 -22.91
N ASN A 262 7.99 -13.05 -22.75
CA ASN A 262 8.84 -13.48 -23.86
C ASN A 262 8.52 -14.90 -24.34
N ARG A 263 7.67 -15.64 -23.65
CA ARG A 263 7.29 -16.99 -24.05
C ARG A 263 6.44 -17.05 -25.30
N HIS A 264 5.76 -15.97 -25.63
CA HIS A 264 4.92 -15.88 -26.82
C HIS A 264 5.46 -14.84 -27.81
N PRO A 265 5.27 -15.03 -29.11
CA PRO A 265 5.58 -14.04 -30.12
C PRO A 265 4.85 -12.72 -29.87
N ILE A 266 5.40 -11.64 -30.44
CA ILE A 266 4.73 -10.33 -30.46
C ILE A 266 3.40 -10.48 -31.21
N ASP A 267 2.36 -9.79 -30.70
CA ASP A 267 0.98 -9.82 -31.23
C ASP A 267 0.23 -11.15 -31.04
N GLU A 268 0.82 -12.15 -30.38
CA GLU A 268 0.12 -13.37 -29.98
C GLU A 268 -0.37 -13.26 -28.53
N TRP A 269 -1.59 -13.75 -28.29
CA TRP A 269 -2.18 -13.80 -26.96
C TRP A 269 -1.52 -14.89 -26.11
N HIS A 270 -1.21 -14.56 -24.88
CA HIS A 270 -0.89 -15.52 -23.84
C HIS A 270 -2.14 -16.34 -23.47
N ASP A 271 -1.94 -17.52 -22.93
CA ASP A 271 -3.03 -18.33 -22.36
C ASP A 271 -3.75 -17.51 -21.29
N ALA A 272 -5.05 -17.74 -21.17
CA ALA A 272 -5.85 -17.03 -20.19
C ALA A 272 -5.51 -17.50 -18.77
N THR A 273 -5.28 -16.52 -17.87
CA THR A 273 -5.14 -16.76 -16.44
C THR A 273 -6.48 -16.53 -15.78
N ARG A 274 -6.97 -17.52 -15.02
CA ARG A 274 -8.16 -17.37 -14.20
C ARG A 274 -7.79 -16.62 -12.93
N LEU A 275 -8.32 -15.41 -12.78
CA LEU A 275 -8.21 -14.63 -11.58
C LEU A 275 -9.43 -14.85 -10.68
N VAL A 276 -9.18 -14.96 -9.39
CA VAL A 276 -10.20 -14.92 -8.32
C VAL A 276 -9.93 -13.71 -7.43
N SER A 277 -10.99 -13.10 -6.89
CA SER A 277 -10.82 -11.91 -6.05
C SER A 277 -10.02 -12.22 -4.77
N THR A 278 -9.20 -11.29 -4.36
CA THR A 278 -8.28 -11.43 -3.22
C THR A 278 -8.99 -11.65 -1.89
N ASP A 279 -10.18 -11.08 -1.73
CA ASP A 279 -11.07 -11.25 -0.56
C ASP A 279 -11.85 -12.59 -0.55
N SER A 280 -11.75 -13.40 -1.60
CA SER A 280 -12.43 -14.70 -1.68
C SER A 280 -11.74 -15.73 -0.80
N GLY A 281 -12.43 -16.23 0.20
CA GLY A 281 -11.98 -17.38 1.00
C GLY A 281 -12.13 -18.70 0.23
N GLY A 282 -11.30 -18.90 -0.79
CA GLY A 282 -11.32 -20.10 -1.63
C GLY A 282 -11.51 -19.75 -3.11
N GLY A 283 -11.68 -20.77 -3.95
CA GLY A 283 -11.74 -20.63 -5.40
C GLY A 283 -10.50 -21.24 -6.07
N VAL A 284 -10.66 -21.69 -7.30
CA VAL A 284 -9.54 -22.21 -8.12
C VAL A 284 -9.14 -21.13 -9.09
N GLY A 285 -7.93 -20.62 -8.96
CA GLY A 285 -7.36 -19.57 -9.78
C GLY A 285 -6.27 -18.81 -9.05
N SER A 286 -5.62 -17.90 -9.74
CA SER A 286 -4.62 -17.00 -9.17
C SER A 286 -5.29 -15.75 -8.61
N ARG A 287 -4.74 -15.16 -7.57
CA ARG A 287 -5.19 -13.88 -7.00
C ARG A 287 -4.39 -12.70 -7.52
N LEU A 288 -3.22 -13.00 -8.03
CA LEU A 288 -2.32 -12.01 -8.62
C LEU A 288 -1.67 -12.60 -9.88
N MET A 289 -1.70 -11.86 -10.97
CA MET A 289 -0.86 -12.14 -12.14
C MET A 289 0.24 -11.09 -12.19
N VAL A 290 1.48 -11.53 -12.43
CA VAL A 290 2.67 -10.67 -12.47
C VAL A 290 3.37 -10.80 -13.80
N ILE A 291 3.58 -9.69 -14.50
CA ILE A 291 4.18 -9.60 -15.82
C ILE A 291 5.40 -8.67 -15.74
N PRO A 292 6.63 -9.17 -15.89
CA PRO A 292 7.81 -8.31 -15.96
C PRO A 292 7.80 -7.48 -17.26
N VAL A 293 8.00 -6.17 -17.14
CA VAL A 293 7.96 -5.23 -18.27
C VAL A 293 9.26 -4.42 -18.43
N GLY A 294 10.23 -4.64 -17.57
CA GLY A 294 11.54 -3.98 -17.61
C GLY A 294 12.38 -4.33 -16.41
N ASP A 295 13.53 -3.67 -16.28
CA ASP A 295 14.40 -3.86 -15.12
C ASP A 295 13.67 -3.40 -13.84
N ARG A 296 13.38 -4.36 -12.96
CA ARG A 296 12.66 -4.15 -11.69
C ARG A 296 11.30 -3.45 -11.85
N ARG A 297 10.65 -3.58 -12.99
CA ARG A 297 9.31 -3.06 -13.27
C ARG A 297 8.38 -4.22 -13.64
N PHE A 298 7.25 -4.27 -12.97
CA PHE A 298 6.27 -5.34 -13.12
C PHE A 298 4.87 -4.73 -13.27
N VAL A 299 4.11 -5.27 -14.21
CA VAL A 299 2.66 -5.06 -14.23
C VAL A 299 2.03 -6.17 -13.43
N THR A 300 1.20 -5.78 -12.47
CA THR A 300 0.39 -6.70 -11.70
C THR A 300 -1.08 -6.55 -12.07
N VAL A 301 -1.80 -7.67 -12.09
CA VAL A 301 -3.22 -7.73 -12.44
C VAL A 301 -3.94 -8.52 -11.35
N GLU A 302 -4.96 -7.94 -10.78
CA GLU A 302 -5.79 -8.55 -9.75
C GLU A 302 -7.28 -8.30 -9.99
N LEU A 303 -8.14 -9.11 -9.38
CA LEU A 303 -9.58 -8.94 -9.41
C LEU A 303 -10.06 -8.39 -8.07
N VAL A 304 -10.70 -7.23 -8.10
CA VAL A 304 -11.32 -6.59 -6.93
C VAL A 304 -12.82 -6.85 -6.97
N ALA A 305 -13.37 -7.39 -5.89
CA ALA A 305 -14.82 -7.58 -5.75
C ALA A 305 -15.45 -6.37 -5.04
N ALA A 306 -16.55 -5.85 -5.58
CA ALA A 306 -17.31 -4.72 -5.01
C ALA A 306 -18.22 -5.22 -3.87
N ARG A 307 -17.62 -5.64 -2.78
CA ARG A 307 -18.30 -6.14 -1.58
C ARG A 307 -17.43 -5.94 -0.34
N ASP A 308 -17.98 -6.19 0.82
CA ASP A 308 -17.30 -6.08 2.12
C ASP A 308 -16.58 -4.72 2.26
N ASP A 309 -15.26 -4.70 2.42
CA ASP A 309 -14.49 -3.47 2.54
C ASP A 309 -14.52 -2.62 1.24
N ASN A 310 -14.82 -3.25 0.10
CA ASN A 310 -14.91 -2.63 -1.23
C ASN A 310 -16.34 -2.38 -1.74
N ASP A 311 -17.38 -2.51 -0.92
CA ASP A 311 -18.78 -2.36 -1.34
C ASP A 311 -19.18 -0.91 -1.71
N HIS A 312 -18.30 0.07 -1.46
CA HIS A 312 -18.40 1.43 -1.97
C HIS A 312 -18.12 1.54 -3.48
N LEU A 313 -17.48 0.53 -4.08
CA LEU A 313 -17.22 0.47 -5.51
C LEU A 313 -18.51 0.17 -6.28
N SER A 314 -18.65 0.78 -7.46
CA SER A 314 -19.83 0.59 -8.30
C SER A 314 -19.96 -0.80 -8.91
N SER A 315 -18.86 -1.53 -9.03
CA SER A 315 -18.82 -2.88 -9.62
C SER A 315 -17.49 -3.57 -9.30
N SER A 316 -17.53 -4.91 -9.26
CA SER A 316 -16.31 -5.72 -9.29
C SER A 316 -15.60 -5.58 -10.64
N GLY A 317 -14.29 -5.73 -10.67
CA GLY A 317 -13.52 -5.63 -11.91
C GLY A 317 -12.03 -5.90 -11.74
N VAL A 318 -11.36 -6.01 -12.87
CA VAL A 318 -9.91 -6.22 -12.93
C VAL A 318 -9.20 -4.88 -12.77
N LEU A 319 -8.22 -4.86 -11.89
CA LEU A 319 -7.35 -3.72 -11.61
C LEU A 319 -5.94 -4.04 -12.10
N ILE A 320 -5.31 -3.09 -12.78
CA ILE A 320 -3.97 -3.24 -13.33
C ILE A 320 -3.08 -2.18 -12.71
N HIS A 321 -1.93 -2.61 -12.18
CA HIS A 321 -0.95 -1.73 -11.53
C HIS A 321 0.42 -1.86 -12.19
N LEU A 322 1.20 -0.80 -12.11
CA LEU A 322 2.65 -0.83 -12.30
C LEU A 322 3.31 -0.84 -10.91
N VAL A 323 4.15 -1.82 -10.67
CA VAL A 323 4.99 -1.94 -9.47
C VAL A 323 6.44 -1.70 -9.89
N GLU A 324 7.04 -0.66 -9.35
CA GLU A 324 8.39 -0.25 -9.74
C GLU A 324 9.16 0.36 -8.56
N PRO A 325 10.50 0.49 -8.64
CA PRO A 325 11.27 1.19 -7.62
C PRO A 325 10.78 2.63 -7.47
N ALA A 326 10.60 3.07 -6.22
CA ALA A 326 10.33 4.47 -5.93
C ALA A 326 11.63 5.28 -5.90
N ASP A 327 11.55 6.56 -6.27
CA ASP A 327 12.67 7.49 -6.18
C ASP A 327 12.91 7.98 -4.73
N ASN A 328 11.97 7.68 -3.85
CA ASN A 328 11.97 8.01 -2.43
C ASN A 328 12.45 6.84 -1.54
N ASN A 329 12.35 7.02 -0.23
CA ASN A 329 12.76 6.01 0.76
C ASN A 329 11.79 4.83 0.90
N GLU A 330 10.63 4.86 0.26
CA GLU A 330 9.61 3.80 0.35
C GLU A 330 10.04 2.51 -0.36
N GLY A 331 11.08 2.59 -1.22
CA GLY A 331 11.66 1.43 -1.88
C GLY A 331 10.92 0.99 -3.14
N ARG A 332 9.59 1.02 -3.16
CA ARG A 332 8.74 0.78 -4.33
C ARG A 332 7.54 1.71 -4.31
N ARG A 333 6.88 1.83 -5.45
CA ARG A 333 5.56 2.45 -5.58
C ARG A 333 4.61 1.55 -6.36
N ASN A 334 3.32 1.68 -6.06
CA ASN A 334 2.24 0.99 -6.75
C ASN A 334 1.43 2.04 -7.51
N VAL A 335 1.47 1.99 -8.84
CA VAL A 335 0.75 2.94 -9.70
C VAL A 335 -0.44 2.23 -10.32
N VAL A 336 -1.66 2.66 -9.97
CA VAL A 336 -2.89 2.15 -10.59
C VAL A 336 -2.99 2.70 -12.00
N LEU A 337 -2.97 1.82 -13.00
CA LEU A 337 -3.00 2.19 -14.41
C LEU A 337 -4.42 2.26 -14.99
N THR A 338 -5.38 1.62 -14.32
CA THR A 338 -6.77 1.57 -14.80
C THR A 338 -7.75 1.80 -13.66
N GLU A 339 -8.92 2.37 -14.00
CA GLU A 339 -10.11 2.07 -13.23
C GLU A 339 -10.49 0.60 -13.43
N THR A 340 -11.32 0.02 -12.56
CA THR A 340 -11.71 -1.38 -12.69
C THR A 340 -12.26 -1.68 -14.08
N LEU A 341 -11.61 -2.59 -14.79
CA LEU A 341 -12.12 -3.11 -16.05
C LEU A 341 -13.25 -4.08 -15.75
N VAL A 342 -14.47 -3.63 -15.99
CA VAL A 342 -15.68 -4.43 -15.75
C VAL A 342 -15.90 -5.38 -16.92
N GLY A 343 -16.03 -6.68 -16.60
CA GLY A 343 -16.21 -7.73 -17.57
C GLY A 343 -17.40 -7.53 -18.48
N GLN A 344 -17.12 -7.26 -19.69
CA GLN A 344 -17.69 -7.72 -20.94
C GLN A 344 -16.70 -7.35 -22.04
N GLU A 345 -15.82 -8.29 -22.41
CA GLU A 345 -14.96 -8.22 -23.59
C GLU A 345 -14.30 -6.84 -23.82
N ARG A 346 -13.63 -6.27 -22.81
CA ARG A 346 -12.90 -5.03 -22.98
C ARG A 346 -11.42 -5.33 -23.11
N SER A 347 -10.88 -5.06 -24.28
CA SER A 347 -9.43 -4.90 -24.42
C SER A 347 -9.03 -3.51 -23.91
N TRP A 348 -7.96 -3.47 -23.13
CA TRP A 348 -7.31 -2.26 -22.68
C TRP A 348 -5.84 -2.29 -23.06
N ILE A 349 -5.31 -1.17 -23.53
CA ILE A 349 -3.94 -1.07 -24.03
C ILE A 349 -3.16 -0.15 -23.10
N TRP A 350 -2.00 -0.64 -22.66
CA TRP A 350 -0.99 0.15 -21.99
C TRP A 350 0.15 0.44 -22.96
N ASN A 351 0.17 1.66 -23.49
CA ASN A 351 1.10 2.06 -24.54
C ASN A 351 2.57 2.03 -24.10
N ASP A 352 2.90 2.50 -22.87
CA ASP A 352 4.29 2.53 -22.36
C ASP A 352 4.91 1.15 -22.29
N GLY A 353 4.15 0.16 -21.83
CA GLY A 353 4.59 -1.23 -21.74
C GLY A 353 4.29 -2.06 -22.98
N ARG A 354 3.57 -1.51 -23.94
CA ARG A 354 3.12 -2.22 -25.16
C ARG A 354 2.38 -3.52 -24.84
N LEU A 355 1.48 -3.46 -23.87
CA LEU A 355 0.64 -4.59 -23.48
C LEU A 355 -0.81 -4.27 -23.82
N GLU A 356 -1.50 -5.27 -24.35
CA GLU A 356 -2.96 -5.26 -24.51
C GLU A 356 -3.54 -6.37 -23.66
N PHE A 357 -4.55 -6.04 -22.88
CA PHE A 357 -5.27 -6.95 -22.00
C PHE A 357 -6.68 -7.19 -22.53
N ASP A 358 -7.16 -8.41 -22.36
CA ASP A 358 -8.53 -8.81 -22.65
C ASP A 358 -9.12 -9.49 -21.42
N VAL A 359 -10.21 -8.94 -20.90
CA VAL A 359 -10.86 -9.36 -19.66
C VAL A 359 -12.17 -10.06 -19.99
N GLY A 360 -12.29 -11.30 -19.59
CA GLY A 360 -13.50 -12.11 -19.76
C GLY A 360 -14.66 -11.64 -18.88
N ALA A 361 -15.79 -12.31 -19.03
CA ALA A 361 -16.95 -12.05 -18.19
C ALA A 361 -16.67 -12.39 -16.73
N LEU A 362 -17.20 -11.58 -15.80
CA LEU A 362 -17.21 -11.91 -14.38
C LEU A 362 -18.13 -13.10 -14.12
N VAL A 363 -17.67 -14.03 -13.31
CA VAL A 363 -18.42 -15.17 -12.82
C VAL A 363 -18.50 -15.03 -11.30
N GLU A 364 -19.72 -15.01 -10.78
CA GLU A 364 -19.99 -15.00 -9.35
C GLU A 364 -20.61 -16.34 -8.94
N ASP A 365 -19.94 -17.03 -8.03
CA ASP A 365 -20.42 -18.30 -7.46
C ASP A 365 -20.26 -18.28 -5.93
N GLY A 366 -21.34 -18.00 -5.23
CA GLY A 366 -21.33 -17.79 -3.79
C GLY A 366 -20.41 -16.63 -3.41
N ASN A 367 -19.37 -16.92 -2.63
CA ASN A 367 -18.38 -15.93 -2.18
C ASN A 367 -17.18 -15.82 -3.14
N VAL A 368 -17.20 -16.45 -4.29
CA VAL A 368 -16.10 -16.39 -5.26
C VAL A 368 -16.51 -15.48 -6.41
N VAL A 369 -15.73 -14.44 -6.65
CA VAL A 369 -15.77 -13.66 -7.89
C VAL A 369 -14.56 -14.03 -8.71
N ALA A 370 -14.74 -14.36 -9.99
CA ALA A 370 -13.66 -14.79 -10.85
C ALA A 370 -13.84 -14.26 -12.28
N THR A 371 -12.73 -14.14 -13.00
CA THR A 371 -12.71 -13.84 -14.44
C THR A 371 -11.46 -14.43 -15.08
N ASP A 372 -11.48 -14.60 -16.40
CA ASP A 372 -10.31 -15.00 -17.15
C ASP A 372 -9.67 -13.75 -17.79
N VAL A 373 -8.38 -13.59 -17.60
CA VAL A 373 -7.60 -12.48 -18.17
C VAL A 373 -6.49 -13.02 -19.04
N ARG A 374 -6.34 -12.47 -20.21
CA ARG A 374 -5.20 -12.74 -21.10
C ARG A 374 -4.57 -11.43 -21.55
N PHE A 375 -3.32 -11.49 -21.95
CA PHE A 375 -2.63 -10.33 -22.49
C PHE A 375 -1.77 -10.72 -23.71
N ARG A 376 -1.33 -9.70 -24.46
CA ARG A 376 -0.32 -9.85 -25.50
C ARG A 376 0.60 -8.64 -25.53
N ARG A 377 1.82 -8.85 -26.04
CA ARG A 377 2.73 -7.75 -26.34
C ARG A 377 2.41 -7.19 -27.73
N LEU A 378 2.43 -5.86 -27.81
CA LEU A 378 2.17 -5.15 -29.08
C LEU A 378 3.46 -4.83 -29.82
N GLY A 379 3.45 -5.06 -31.14
CA GLY A 379 4.50 -4.59 -32.02
C GLY A 379 4.50 -3.07 -32.18
N SER A 380 5.67 -2.50 -32.54
CA SER A 380 5.87 -1.05 -32.70
C SER A 380 4.88 -0.40 -33.67
N ASP A 381 4.38 -1.15 -34.65
CA ASP A 381 3.51 -0.64 -35.69
C ASP A 381 2.04 -0.48 -35.26
N ARG A 382 1.65 -1.05 -34.11
CA ARG A 382 0.30 -0.92 -33.56
C ARG A 382 0.15 0.25 -32.61
N VAL A 383 1.20 0.55 -31.82
CA VAL A 383 1.22 1.67 -30.86
C VAL A 383 1.06 3.04 -31.55
N ALA A 384 1.51 3.16 -32.81
CA ALA A 384 1.44 4.41 -33.56
C ALA A 384 0.05 4.76 -34.18
N ARG A 385 -0.97 3.91 -33.99
CA ARG A 385 -2.29 4.12 -34.62
C ARG A 385 -3.36 4.70 -33.72
N ASP A 386 -3.12 4.74 -32.42
CA ASP A 386 -4.10 5.22 -31.45
C ASP A 386 -3.87 6.69 -31.02
N ASP A 387 -2.81 7.35 -31.55
CA ASP A 387 -2.52 8.77 -31.31
C ASP A 387 -3.11 9.71 -32.39
N ASP A 388 -3.95 9.24 -33.31
CA ASP A 388 -4.70 10.01 -34.32
C ASP A 388 -6.19 10.03 -33.93
#